data_8ebde87cf5bc86c37e2df0f09f5ca467
#
_entry.id   8ebde87cf5bc86c37e2df0f09f5ca467
#
_cell.length_a   1.000
_cell.length_b   1.000
_cell.length_c   1.000
_cell.angle_alpha   90.00
_cell.angle_beta   90.00
_cell.angle_gamma   90.00
#
_symmetry.space_group_name_H-M   'P 1'
#
loop_
_entity.id
_entity.type
_entity.pdbx_description
1 polymer ?
#
loop_
_entity_poly.entity_id
_entity_poly.type
_entity_poly.pdbx_seq_one_letter_code
_entity_poly.pdbx_strand_id
1 'polypeptide(L)'
;MDGGITDEESSCNRGSYRRVRLGGGLIPATLNPQITYAQKYSFKKNKVVISDINIKITKVSFYNGLTADDKKLIVFDYEITNKTNKQIDAIAGWQAVFKAYQSNPNTAGELTVGALPADTSEQILNDQTQTIKKGGTVHCRAAYELASDTKNVTLKAYKGDGGRYLGKHVYKIGTFQDQEFDTGVN
;
A
#
# COMPACT_ATOMS: atom_id res chain seq x y z
N MET A 1 14.66 47.51 46.15
CA MET A 1 13.30 47.30 45.58
C MET A 1 13.40 46.11 44.72
N ASP A 2 13.24 45.13 45.30
CA ASP A 2 12.63 43.81 45.39
C ASP A 2 11.63 43.55 44.30
N GLY A 3 11.79 42.45 43.60
CA GLY A 3 10.86 41.90 42.64
C GLY A 3 11.18 40.45 42.42
N GLY A 4 10.61 39.62 43.29
CA GLY A 4 10.86 38.17 43.34
C GLY A 4 10.37 37.41 42.14
N ILE A 5 11.11 36.41 41.82
CA ILE A 5 10.83 35.33 40.86
C ILE A 5 10.05 34.27 41.64
N THR A 6 8.85 33.94 41.21
CA THR A 6 8.09 32.81 41.73
C THR A 6 8.17 31.66 40.71
N ASP A 7 8.88 30.59 41.10
CA ASP A 7 8.89 29.31 40.41
C ASP A 7 7.56 28.60 40.65
N GLU A 8 6.80 28.32 39.57
CA GLU A 8 5.67 27.36 39.61
C GLU A 8 6.17 25.97 39.33
N GLU A 9 6.31 25.20 40.38
CA GLU A 9 6.53 23.75 40.32
C GLU A 9 5.33 23.03 39.66
N SER A 10 5.58 22.41 38.54
CA SER A 10 4.66 21.47 37.88
C SER A 10 4.48 20.21 38.76
N SER A 11 3.36 20.14 39.45
CA SER A 11 2.94 19.03 40.29
C SER A 11 2.73 17.76 39.47
N CYS A 12 3.65 16.81 39.62
CA CYS A 12 3.52 15.47 39.11
C CYS A 12 2.48 14.68 39.92
N ASN A 13 1.29 14.52 39.38
CA ASN A 13 0.18 13.79 40.00
C ASN A 13 0.46 12.30 40.07
N ARG A 14 0.99 11.84 41.22
CA ARG A 14 1.12 10.43 41.55
C ARG A 14 -0.25 9.85 41.89
N GLY A 15 -0.89 9.22 40.93
CA GLY A 15 -2.10 8.43 41.14
C GLY A 15 -1.85 7.30 42.12
N SER A 16 -2.44 7.45 43.33
CA SER A 16 -2.44 6.44 44.39
C SER A 16 -3.27 5.23 43.97
N TYR A 17 -2.64 4.11 43.68
CA TYR A 17 -3.33 2.84 43.47
C TYR A 17 -3.72 2.21 44.81
N ARG A 18 -4.99 2.30 45.18
CA ARG A 18 -5.55 1.51 46.26
C ARG A 18 -5.56 0.04 45.87
N ARG A 19 -4.77 -0.77 46.56
CA ARG A 19 -4.86 -2.23 46.49
C ARG A 19 -6.16 -2.69 47.15
N VAL A 20 -7.11 -3.13 46.37
CA VAL A 20 -8.24 -3.91 46.82
C VAL A 20 -7.81 -5.37 46.83
N ARG A 21 -7.65 -5.93 48.05
CA ARG A 21 -7.48 -7.38 48.22
C ARG A 21 -8.85 -8.03 48.16
N LEU A 22 -9.12 -8.71 47.07
CA LEU A 22 -10.19 -9.71 46.97
C LEU A 22 -9.55 -11.02 46.55
N GLY A 23 -9.93 -12.09 47.26
CA GLY A 23 -9.33 -13.40 47.31
C GLY A 23 -9.01 -14.08 45.98
N GLY A 24 -7.94 -14.83 46.03
CA GLY A 24 -7.49 -15.99 45.25
C GLY A 24 -7.92 -16.09 43.79
N GLY A 25 -7.06 -15.66 42.86
CA GLY A 25 -7.14 -15.95 41.45
C GLY A 25 -6.15 -15.03 40.72
N LEU A 26 -5.03 -15.58 40.23
CA LEU A 26 -4.14 -14.89 39.29
C LEU A 26 -4.95 -14.66 38.01
N ILE A 27 -5.49 -13.47 37.82
CA ILE A 27 -6.01 -13.03 36.53
C ILE A 27 -4.78 -12.72 35.69
N PRO A 28 -4.56 -13.43 34.54
CA PRO A 28 -3.45 -13.10 33.67
C PRO A 28 -3.61 -11.66 33.19
N ALA A 29 -2.47 -10.95 33.17
CA ALA A 29 -2.37 -9.57 32.76
C ALA A 29 -3.22 -9.30 31.51
N THR A 30 -4.11 -8.34 31.60
CA THR A 30 -4.96 -7.87 30.53
C THR A 30 -4.13 -7.62 29.28
N LEU A 31 -4.35 -8.45 28.26
CA LEU A 31 -3.83 -8.23 26.92
C LEU A 31 -4.18 -6.80 26.49
N ASN A 32 -3.15 -5.98 26.30
CA ASN A 32 -3.30 -4.60 25.88
C ASN A 32 -4.07 -4.57 24.54
N PRO A 33 -5.30 -4.03 24.47
CA PRO A 33 -6.13 -4.07 23.26
C PRO A 33 -5.48 -3.33 22.06
N GLN A 34 -4.44 -2.54 22.29
CA GLN A 34 -3.69 -1.88 21.23
C GLN A 34 -2.90 -2.85 20.33
N ILE A 35 -2.48 -4.02 20.84
CA ILE A 35 -1.74 -5.00 20.04
C ILE A 35 -2.64 -5.67 19.00
N THR A 36 -3.91 -5.86 19.31
CA THR A 36 -4.87 -6.52 18.42
C THR A 36 -5.24 -5.67 17.18
N TYR A 37 -5.26 -4.35 17.31
CA TYR A 37 -5.56 -3.46 16.17
C TYR A 37 -4.39 -3.28 15.21
N ALA A 38 -3.16 -3.41 15.68
CA ALA A 38 -1.96 -3.26 14.81
C ALA A 38 -1.79 -4.40 13.81
N GLN A 39 -2.36 -5.59 14.09
CA GLN A 39 -2.29 -6.75 13.19
C GLN A 39 -3.44 -6.80 12.17
N LYS A 40 -4.50 -6.04 12.36
CA LYS A 40 -5.71 -6.11 11.50
C LYS A 40 -5.45 -5.59 10.08
N TYR A 41 -4.52 -4.66 9.92
CA TYR A 41 -4.20 -4.05 8.64
C TYR A 41 -2.70 -4.09 8.41
N SER A 42 -2.27 -4.75 7.34
CA SER A 42 -0.85 -4.90 7.03
C SER A 42 -0.63 -5.19 5.55
N PHE A 43 0.57 -4.88 5.07
CA PHE A 43 1.08 -5.34 3.78
C PHE A 43 2.10 -6.45 4.01
N LYS A 44 1.73 -7.68 3.74
CA LYS A 44 2.59 -8.87 3.90
C LYS A 44 2.35 -9.87 2.77
N LYS A 45 3.42 -10.54 2.30
CA LYS A 45 3.33 -11.58 1.26
C LYS A 45 2.52 -11.13 0.04
N ASN A 46 2.82 -9.92 -0.47
CA ASN A 46 2.11 -9.32 -1.61
C ASN A 46 0.60 -9.11 -1.41
N LYS A 47 0.12 -9.10 -0.15
CA LYS A 47 -1.29 -8.91 0.15
C LYS A 47 -1.49 -7.75 1.13
N VAL A 48 -2.43 -6.86 0.81
CA VAL A 48 -2.96 -5.84 1.71
C VAL A 48 -4.37 -6.23 2.11
N VAL A 49 -4.66 -6.12 3.41
CA VAL A 49 -5.99 -6.28 3.97
C VAL A 49 -6.31 -5.02 4.74
N ILE A 50 -7.35 -4.30 4.31
CA ILE A 50 -7.90 -3.15 5.04
C ILE A 50 -9.41 -3.30 5.24
N SER A 51 -10.07 -2.31 5.85
CA SER A 51 -11.51 -2.42 6.15
C SER A 51 -12.37 -2.64 4.91
N ASP A 52 -12.07 -1.91 3.86
CA ASP A 52 -12.96 -1.79 2.71
C ASP A 52 -12.59 -2.71 1.56
N ILE A 53 -11.30 -2.98 1.38
CA ILE A 53 -10.79 -3.80 0.28
C ILE A 53 -9.70 -4.77 0.74
N ASN A 54 -9.54 -5.84 -0.04
CA ASN A 54 -8.34 -6.66 -0.06
C ASN A 54 -7.68 -6.49 -1.42
N ILE A 55 -6.35 -6.37 -1.45
CA ILE A 55 -5.57 -6.39 -2.70
C ILE A 55 -4.49 -7.45 -2.56
N LYS A 56 -4.35 -8.28 -3.59
CA LYS A 56 -3.30 -9.31 -3.68
C LYS A 56 -2.56 -9.14 -4.99
N ILE A 57 -1.27 -8.84 -4.94
CA ILE A 57 -0.39 -8.81 -6.10
C ILE A 57 -0.11 -10.26 -6.48
N THR A 58 -0.46 -10.62 -7.71
CA THR A 58 -0.33 -11.99 -8.24
C THR A 58 0.92 -12.19 -9.06
N LYS A 59 1.34 -11.15 -9.81
CA LYS A 59 2.55 -11.18 -10.63
C LYS A 59 3.19 -9.79 -10.67
N VAL A 60 4.50 -9.73 -10.87
CA VAL A 60 5.24 -8.51 -11.18
C VAL A 60 6.10 -8.77 -12.40
N SER A 61 6.02 -7.89 -13.37
CA SER A 61 6.73 -7.99 -14.64
C SER A 61 7.40 -6.66 -14.97
N PHE A 62 8.41 -6.73 -15.83
CA PHE A 62 9.14 -5.56 -16.31
C PHE A 62 9.04 -5.54 -17.84
N TYR A 63 8.73 -4.37 -18.40
CA TYR A 63 8.58 -4.18 -19.83
C TYR A 63 9.52 -3.09 -20.34
N ASN A 64 10.05 -3.30 -21.53
CA ASN A 64 10.65 -2.21 -22.28
C ASN A 64 9.57 -1.20 -22.69
N GLY A 65 9.93 0.04 -22.99
CA GLY A 65 9.03 0.96 -23.67
C GLY A 65 8.69 0.47 -25.06
N LEU A 66 7.65 1.07 -25.66
CA LEU A 66 7.25 0.74 -27.05
C LEU A 66 8.30 1.20 -28.06
N THR A 67 9.01 2.27 -27.75
CA THR A 67 10.14 2.80 -28.52
C THR A 67 11.38 2.91 -27.64
N ALA A 68 12.56 3.14 -28.24
CA ALA A 68 13.81 3.31 -27.52
C ALA A 68 13.79 4.52 -26.55
N ASP A 69 12.97 5.52 -26.85
CA ASP A 69 12.86 6.75 -26.06
C ASP A 69 11.81 6.62 -24.92
N ASP A 70 11.00 5.57 -24.97
CA ASP A 70 9.99 5.34 -23.94
C ASP A 70 10.61 4.79 -22.66
N LYS A 71 10.02 5.18 -21.53
CA LYS A 71 10.44 4.65 -20.23
C LYS A 71 10.06 3.20 -20.08
N LYS A 72 10.95 2.43 -19.49
CA LYS A 72 10.68 1.06 -19.05
C LYS A 72 9.65 1.05 -17.94
N LEU A 73 8.88 -0.01 -17.84
CA LEU A 73 7.78 -0.16 -16.90
C LEU A 73 8.02 -1.28 -15.90
N ILE A 74 7.55 -1.07 -14.67
CA ILE A 74 7.20 -2.15 -13.75
C ILE A 74 5.69 -2.29 -13.74
N VAL A 75 5.19 -3.51 -13.90
CA VAL A 75 3.76 -3.83 -13.99
C VAL A 75 3.39 -4.81 -12.88
N PHE A 76 2.33 -4.48 -12.18
CA PHE A 76 1.74 -5.29 -11.11
C PHE A 76 0.41 -5.86 -11.58
N ASP A 77 0.33 -7.17 -11.77
CA ASP A 77 -0.95 -7.87 -11.90
C ASP A 77 -1.51 -8.10 -10.50
N TYR A 78 -2.78 -7.77 -10.27
CA TYR A 78 -3.38 -7.88 -8.95
C TYR A 78 -4.86 -8.26 -8.98
N GLU A 79 -5.30 -8.85 -7.88
CA GLU A 79 -6.70 -9.08 -7.54
C GLU A 79 -7.13 -8.02 -6.53
N ILE A 80 -8.29 -7.40 -6.73
CA ILE A 80 -8.91 -6.51 -5.75
C ILE A 80 -10.32 -6.97 -5.43
N THR A 81 -10.64 -7.07 -4.13
CA THR A 81 -11.95 -7.46 -3.62
C THR A 81 -12.58 -6.32 -2.85
N ASN A 82 -13.77 -5.88 -3.23
CA ASN A 82 -14.57 -4.92 -2.44
C ASN A 82 -15.32 -5.64 -1.32
N LYS A 83 -15.07 -5.29 -0.06
CA LYS A 83 -15.70 -5.88 1.12
C LYS A 83 -16.95 -5.14 1.60
N THR A 84 -17.30 -4.05 0.95
CA THR A 84 -18.33 -3.10 1.40
C THR A 84 -19.34 -2.80 0.30
N ASN A 85 -20.34 -1.98 0.62
CA ASN A 85 -21.28 -1.45 -0.36
C ASN A 85 -20.80 -0.11 -0.99
N LYS A 86 -19.55 0.33 -0.70
CA LYS A 86 -18.99 1.54 -1.31
C LYS A 86 -18.73 1.29 -2.80
N GLN A 87 -18.89 2.34 -3.59
CA GLN A 87 -18.48 2.33 -4.99
C GLN A 87 -16.94 2.41 -5.04
N ILE A 88 -16.32 1.32 -5.37
CA ILE A 88 -14.86 1.17 -5.46
C ILE A 88 -14.57 0.51 -6.80
N ASP A 89 -13.75 1.16 -7.62
CA ASP A 89 -13.14 0.57 -8.81
C ASP A 89 -11.70 0.13 -8.50
N ALA A 90 -11.11 -0.62 -9.41
CA ALA A 90 -9.80 -1.21 -9.19
C ALA A 90 -8.67 -0.19 -9.23
N ILE A 91 -8.75 0.80 -10.13
CA ILE A 91 -7.73 1.86 -10.26
C ILE A 91 -7.68 2.71 -9.01
N ALA A 92 -8.84 3.26 -8.60
CA ALA A 92 -8.92 4.09 -7.40
C ALA A 92 -8.52 3.32 -6.15
N GLY A 93 -8.92 2.04 -6.04
CA GLY A 93 -8.54 1.17 -4.93
C GLY A 93 -7.03 0.93 -4.85
N TRP A 94 -6.37 0.70 -5.99
CA TRP A 94 -4.92 0.56 -6.05
C TRP A 94 -4.20 1.86 -5.68
N GLN A 95 -4.56 2.98 -6.32
CA GLN A 95 -3.91 4.28 -6.11
C GLN A 95 -4.07 4.82 -4.69
N ALA A 96 -5.21 4.56 -4.06
CA ALA A 96 -5.43 4.93 -2.67
C ALA A 96 -4.55 4.14 -1.68
N VAL A 97 -4.11 2.93 -2.06
CA VAL A 97 -3.36 2.04 -1.18
C VAL A 97 -1.88 2.06 -1.47
N PHE A 98 -1.46 2.07 -2.73
CA PHE A 98 -0.07 1.86 -3.11
C PHE A 98 0.59 3.09 -3.74
N LYS A 99 1.86 3.28 -3.36
CA LYS A 99 2.79 4.22 -3.99
C LYS A 99 4.11 3.54 -4.26
N ALA A 100 4.61 3.67 -5.48
CA ALA A 100 5.86 3.07 -5.92
C ALA A 100 6.99 4.10 -5.92
N TYR A 101 8.19 3.69 -5.52
CA TYR A 101 9.35 4.56 -5.39
C TYR A 101 10.61 3.91 -5.93
N GLN A 102 11.47 4.71 -6.54
CA GLN A 102 12.87 4.37 -6.73
C GLN A 102 13.79 5.41 -6.04
N SER A 103 14.79 4.91 -5.31
CA SER A 103 15.71 5.77 -4.57
C SER A 103 16.87 6.22 -5.47
N ASN A 104 17.13 7.51 -5.49
CA ASN A 104 18.38 8.11 -5.97
C ASN A 104 19.31 8.37 -4.78
N PRO A 105 20.60 8.70 -4.99
CA PRO A 105 21.51 8.98 -3.88
C PRO A 105 20.99 10.03 -2.90
N ASN A 106 20.24 11.01 -3.40
CA ASN A 106 19.79 12.16 -2.62
C ASN A 106 18.27 12.19 -2.40
N THR A 107 17.48 11.40 -3.13
CA THR A 107 16.02 11.44 -3.07
C THR A 107 15.38 10.04 -3.22
N ALA A 108 14.21 9.86 -2.64
CA ALA A 108 13.31 8.75 -2.93
C ALA A 108 12.20 9.30 -3.84
N GLY A 109 12.37 9.17 -5.16
CA GLY A 109 11.40 9.63 -6.15
C GLY A 109 10.17 8.71 -6.17
N GLU A 110 8.97 9.28 -6.08
CA GLU A 110 7.72 8.57 -6.39
C GLU A 110 7.67 8.35 -7.90
N LEU A 111 7.32 7.14 -8.32
CA LEU A 111 7.23 6.79 -9.73
C LEU A 111 5.89 7.25 -10.30
N THR A 112 5.93 7.74 -11.53
CA THR A 112 4.75 8.13 -12.29
C THR A 112 3.98 6.89 -12.77
N VAL A 113 2.66 6.95 -12.75
CA VAL A 113 1.81 5.92 -13.35
C VAL A 113 2.08 5.90 -14.87
N GLY A 114 2.39 4.72 -15.38
CA GLY A 114 2.64 4.48 -16.80
C GLY A 114 1.42 3.92 -17.52
N ALA A 115 1.48 3.92 -18.84
CA ALA A 115 0.51 3.22 -19.68
C ALA A 115 0.60 1.69 -19.44
N LEU A 116 -0.54 1.00 -19.55
CA LEU A 116 -0.54 -0.45 -19.48
C LEU A 116 0.09 -1.05 -20.75
N PRO A 117 0.84 -2.17 -20.61
CA PRO A 117 1.40 -2.87 -21.76
C PRO A 117 0.34 -3.32 -22.76
N ALA A 118 0.72 -3.41 -24.05
CA ALA A 118 -0.17 -3.79 -25.14
C ALA A 118 -0.78 -5.19 -24.99
N ASP A 119 -0.10 -6.09 -24.25
CA ASP A 119 -0.60 -7.44 -23.92
C ASP A 119 -1.70 -7.43 -22.82
N THR A 120 -2.16 -6.27 -22.40
CA THR A 120 -3.24 -6.17 -21.41
C THR A 120 -4.57 -6.53 -22.07
N SER A 121 -5.25 -7.55 -21.53
CA SER A 121 -6.51 -8.02 -22.09
C SER A 121 -7.62 -6.97 -21.98
N GLU A 122 -8.54 -6.96 -22.96
CA GLU A 122 -9.73 -6.10 -22.94
C GLU A 122 -10.56 -6.27 -21.66
N GLN A 123 -10.64 -7.48 -21.10
CA GLN A 123 -11.34 -7.73 -19.86
C GLN A 123 -10.75 -6.91 -18.71
N ILE A 124 -9.41 -6.85 -18.58
CA ILE A 124 -8.73 -6.04 -17.57
C ILE A 124 -9.02 -4.56 -17.82
N LEU A 125 -8.93 -4.08 -19.06
CA LEU A 125 -9.21 -2.69 -19.42
C LEU A 125 -10.64 -2.28 -19.10
N ASN A 126 -11.61 -3.16 -19.32
CA ASN A 126 -13.01 -2.92 -19.00
C ASN A 126 -13.27 -2.94 -17.48
N ASP A 127 -12.74 -3.95 -16.78
CA ASP A 127 -13.03 -4.15 -15.36
C ASP A 127 -12.37 -3.11 -14.45
N GLN A 128 -11.24 -2.55 -14.86
CA GLN A 128 -10.46 -1.64 -14.00
C GLN A 128 -11.18 -0.35 -13.59
N THR A 129 -12.15 0.10 -14.41
CA THR A 129 -12.93 1.32 -14.17
C THR A 129 -14.35 1.03 -13.69
N GLN A 130 -14.77 -0.25 -13.66
CA GLN A 130 -16.11 -0.62 -13.22
C GLN A 130 -16.19 -0.70 -11.70
N THR A 131 -17.37 -0.34 -11.16
CA THR A 131 -17.64 -0.50 -9.73
C THR A 131 -17.68 -1.99 -9.35
N ILE A 132 -16.80 -2.38 -8.46
CA ILE A 132 -16.73 -3.74 -7.93
C ILE A 132 -17.86 -3.94 -6.92
N LYS A 133 -18.75 -4.91 -7.17
CA LYS A 133 -19.84 -5.25 -6.24
C LYS A 133 -19.28 -5.73 -4.90
N LYS A 134 -20.03 -5.57 -3.82
CA LYS A 134 -19.67 -6.12 -2.50
C LYS A 134 -19.40 -7.63 -2.61
N GLY A 135 -18.23 -8.05 -2.11
CA GLY A 135 -17.74 -9.43 -2.19
C GLY A 135 -17.17 -9.80 -3.56
N GLY A 136 -17.33 -8.95 -4.58
CA GLY A 136 -16.74 -9.15 -5.91
C GLY A 136 -15.23 -8.99 -5.88
N THR A 137 -14.57 -9.74 -6.75
CA THR A 137 -13.12 -9.65 -7.00
C THR A 137 -12.91 -9.50 -8.49
N VAL A 138 -12.02 -8.57 -8.88
CA VAL A 138 -11.60 -8.35 -10.26
C VAL A 138 -10.08 -8.47 -10.38
N HIS A 139 -9.62 -8.87 -11.58
CA HIS A 139 -8.21 -8.93 -11.93
C HIS A 139 -7.86 -7.68 -12.71
N CYS A 140 -6.79 -7.00 -12.30
CA CYS A 140 -6.38 -5.74 -12.90
C CYS A 140 -4.86 -5.62 -12.97
N ARG A 141 -4.41 -4.57 -13.65
CA ARG A 141 -3.01 -4.18 -13.78
C ARG A 141 -2.78 -2.77 -13.31
N ALA A 142 -1.58 -2.52 -12.78
CA ALA A 142 -1.06 -1.18 -12.54
C ALA A 142 0.37 -1.11 -13.06
N ALA A 143 0.70 -0.08 -13.82
CA ALA A 143 2.02 0.14 -14.38
C ALA A 143 2.63 1.43 -13.82
N TYR A 144 3.95 1.43 -13.63
CA TYR A 144 4.72 2.60 -13.26
C TYR A 144 5.94 2.74 -14.15
N GLU A 145 6.22 3.96 -14.56
CA GLU A 145 7.43 4.30 -15.31
C GLU A 145 8.65 4.24 -14.39
N LEU A 146 9.68 3.48 -14.81
CA LEU A 146 10.93 3.39 -14.08
C LEU A 146 11.77 4.63 -14.30
N ALA A 147 12.28 5.21 -13.22
CA ALA A 147 13.30 6.25 -13.28
C ALA A 147 14.71 5.68 -13.55
N SER A 148 14.90 4.37 -13.32
CA SER A 148 16.15 3.63 -13.54
C SER A 148 15.83 2.16 -13.79
N ASP A 149 16.50 1.55 -14.75
CA ASP A 149 16.39 0.12 -15.09
C ASP A 149 17.31 -0.80 -14.26
N THR A 150 18.07 -0.24 -13.35
CA THR A 150 19.01 -0.99 -12.49
C THR A 150 18.68 -0.88 -11.00
N LYS A 151 17.83 0.06 -10.59
CA LYS A 151 17.50 0.29 -9.18
C LYS A 151 16.21 -0.40 -8.79
N ASN A 152 16.20 -1.03 -7.63
CA ASN A 152 15.03 -1.70 -7.09
C ASN A 152 13.84 -0.75 -6.90
N VAL A 153 12.64 -1.27 -7.08
CA VAL A 153 11.39 -0.55 -6.84
C VAL A 153 10.88 -0.87 -5.44
N THR A 154 10.57 0.15 -4.66
CA THR A 154 9.93 0.02 -3.34
C THR A 154 8.46 0.37 -3.46
N LEU A 155 7.58 -0.62 -3.29
CA LEU A 155 6.14 -0.42 -3.20
C LEU A 155 5.76 -0.23 -1.74
N LYS A 156 5.20 0.92 -1.38
CA LYS A 156 4.70 1.25 -0.04
C LYS A 156 3.19 1.15 -0.05
N ALA A 157 2.62 0.56 1.03
CA ALA A 157 1.19 0.44 1.20
C ALA A 157 0.68 1.31 2.34
N TYR A 158 -0.51 1.90 2.15
CA TYR A 158 -1.18 2.78 3.10
C TYR A 158 -2.65 2.34 3.30
N LYS A 159 -3.26 2.74 4.41
CA LYS A 159 -4.68 2.51 4.68
C LYS A 159 -5.54 3.58 3.99
N GLY A 160 -5.60 3.52 2.66
CA GLY A 160 -6.24 4.56 1.84
C GLY A 160 -5.37 5.80 1.68
N ASP A 161 -5.87 6.77 0.91
CA ASP A 161 -5.16 8.02 0.63
C ASP A 161 -4.93 8.83 1.91
N GLY A 162 -3.69 9.30 2.12
CA GLY A 162 -3.27 9.97 3.34
C GLY A 162 -3.33 9.12 4.61
N GLY A 163 -3.69 7.84 4.50
CA GLY A 163 -3.86 6.93 5.62
C GLY A 163 -2.55 6.42 6.24
N ARG A 164 -2.69 5.64 7.32
CA ARG A 164 -1.54 5.06 8.03
C ARG A 164 -0.74 4.13 7.13
N TYR A 165 0.59 4.23 7.21
CA TYR A 165 1.53 3.31 6.59
C TYR A 165 1.32 1.85 7.09
N LEU A 166 1.26 0.88 6.17
CA LEU A 166 0.98 -0.53 6.45
C LEU A 166 2.20 -1.43 6.24
N GLY A 167 3.18 -0.97 5.49
CA GLY A 167 4.39 -1.72 5.16
C GLY A 167 4.90 -1.43 3.76
N LYS A 168 6.01 -2.05 3.41
CA LYS A 168 6.63 -1.97 2.08
C LYS A 168 7.10 -3.33 1.60
N HIS A 169 7.21 -3.47 0.29
CA HIS A 169 7.94 -4.55 -0.37
C HIS A 169 8.93 -3.97 -1.37
N VAL A 170 10.11 -4.59 -1.48
CA VAL A 170 11.14 -4.19 -2.42
C VAL A 170 11.21 -5.23 -3.53
N TYR A 171 10.95 -4.80 -4.75
CA TYR A 171 11.06 -5.61 -5.95
C TYR A 171 12.40 -5.34 -6.62
N LYS A 172 13.20 -6.39 -6.79
CA LYS A 172 14.44 -6.30 -7.55
C LYS A 172 14.10 -6.23 -9.03
N ILE A 173 14.82 -5.39 -9.75
CA ILE A 173 14.68 -5.36 -11.22
C ILE A 173 14.99 -6.75 -11.78
N GLY A 174 14.09 -7.22 -12.62
CA GLY A 174 14.19 -8.51 -13.32
C GLY A 174 14.49 -8.34 -14.81
N THR A 175 14.21 -9.39 -15.56
CA THR A 175 14.33 -9.36 -17.04
C THR A 175 13.19 -8.53 -17.62
N PHE A 176 13.53 -7.65 -18.55
CA PHE A 176 12.55 -6.86 -19.29
C PHE A 176 11.98 -7.69 -20.43
N GLN A 177 10.69 -7.55 -20.65
CA GLN A 177 9.94 -8.14 -21.77
C GLN A 177 9.71 -7.04 -22.81
N ASP A 178 9.73 -7.42 -24.08
CA ASP A 178 9.34 -6.49 -25.13
C ASP A 178 7.82 -6.38 -25.16
N GLN A 179 7.32 -5.18 -25.41
CA GLN A 179 5.91 -4.98 -25.68
C GLN A 179 5.65 -5.34 -27.15
N GLU A 180 4.80 -6.33 -27.38
CA GLU A 180 4.34 -6.64 -28.73
C GLU A 180 3.34 -5.56 -29.18
N PHE A 181 3.58 -4.96 -30.34
CA PHE A 181 2.58 -4.14 -31.01
C PHE A 181 1.52 -5.07 -31.57
N ASP A 182 0.29 -4.89 -31.17
CA ASP A 182 -0.83 -5.41 -31.95
C ASP A 182 -0.92 -4.56 -33.24
N THR A 183 -0.31 -5.07 -34.30
CA THR A 183 -0.32 -4.37 -35.60
C THR A 183 -1.66 -4.42 -36.27
N GLY A 184 -2.68 -5.06 -35.68
CA GLY A 184 -4.07 -5.06 -36.20
C GLY A 184 -4.20 -5.60 -37.64
N VAL A 185 -3.19 -6.30 -38.15
CA VAL A 185 -3.21 -6.88 -39.49
C VAL A 185 -3.58 -8.35 -39.37
N ASN A 186 -4.89 -8.62 -39.46
CA ASN A 186 -5.45 -9.91 -39.85
C ASN A 186 -6.15 -9.76 -41.18
#